data_120b20ee8021a464df3ad6d099bd8884
#
_entry.id   120b20ee8021a464df3ad6d099bd8884
#
_cell.length_a   1.000
_cell.length_b   1.000
_cell.length_c   1.000
_cell.angle_alpha   90.00
_cell.angle_beta   90.00
_cell.angle_gamma   90.00
#
_symmetry.space_group_name_H-M   'P 1'
#
loop_
_entity.id
_entity.type
_entity.pdbx_description
1 polymer ?
#
loop_
_entity_poly.entity_id
_entity_poly.type
_entity_poly.pdbx_seq_one_letter_code
_entity_poly.pdbx_strand_id
1 'polypeptide(L)'
;MTDKTSLLGSHLARVAIPLRYGSVGMAIAEMENLLAAWPQVHTAQKLDAIKDEYSQLCTDWQDNMDVPVYKEIYQKLLQRVFVLYANLALYDKISNTQNLAAIHAEVRSQKAKLSIGQMRQELESFVADTAMLSLEQPHVREQKSRQLYAEHQNRINNLFNFLLTTNSWPASVGQDIEELLLSPAVDTNDQQILVSAITLSLLIQFDIVKFKTMIRVYRHGTDEAVRQRALVGWVLGMDEQWNKVYPEQRQMIEELLQSDTICRELTELQMQMVYCMGTERDATKIQQEIIPDILKNKPLHIKPEALEEEDIEEMIHPEEFDDKMQKMEESFGRMVDMQKQGSDVFFGGFSQMKRFDFFRDMSNWFVPFFIDHPQLQSFKAACDK
;
A
#
# COMPACT_ATOMS: atom_id res chain seq x y z
N MET A 1 15.71 -0.64 24.43
CA MET A 1 15.57 -0.28 23.02
C MET A 1 14.65 0.94 22.78
N THR A 2 13.66 1.16 23.61
CA THR A 2 12.67 2.24 23.52
C THR A 2 13.25 3.67 23.63
N ASP A 3 14.30 3.87 24.42
CA ASP A 3 14.87 5.22 24.65
C ASP A 3 15.66 5.77 23.44
N LYS A 4 16.32 4.93 22.66
CA LYS A 4 17.10 5.39 21.49
C LYS A 4 16.25 5.74 20.28
N THR A 5 15.11 5.08 20.11
CA THR A 5 14.16 5.35 19.03
C THR A 5 13.39 6.67 19.26
N SER A 6 13.05 7.00 20.48
CA SER A 6 12.46 8.30 20.82
C SER A 6 13.43 9.47 20.59
N LEU A 7 14.73 9.25 20.80
CA LEU A 7 15.77 10.25 20.55
C LEU A 7 15.93 10.53 19.04
N LEU A 8 16.01 9.50 18.19
CA LEU A 8 16.11 9.68 16.74
C LEU A 8 14.88 10.41 16.18
N GLY A 9 13.67 10.01 16.59
CA GLY A 9 12.42 10.65 16.16
C GLY A 9 12.36 12.14 16.54
N SER A 10 12.84 12.52 17.73
CA SER A 10 12.89 13.93 18.14
C SER A 10 13.86 14.77 17.30
N HIS A 11 15.02 14.25 16.96
CA HIS A 11 15.96 14.91 16.05
C HIS A 11 15.44 15.01 14.63
N LEU A 12 14.79 13.95 14.11
CA LEU A 12 14.14 13.96 12.80
C LEU A 12 13.06 15.04 12.71
N ALA A 13 12.25 15.21 13.76
CA ALA A 13 11.24 16.28 13.80
C ALA A 13 11.87 17.69 13.70
N ARG A 14 13.06 17.90 14.28
CA ARG A 14 13.80 19.16 14.18
C ARG A 14 14.34 19.40 12.76
N VAL A 15 14.88 18.37 12.10
CA VAL A 15 15.35 18.47 10.70
C VAL A 15 14.17 18.75 9.75
N ALA A 16 13.01 18.19 9.99
CA ALA A 16 11.83 18.40 9.15
C ALA A 16 11.40 19.88 9.06
N ILE A 17 11.58 20.66 10.13
CA ILE A 17 11.16 22.07 10.16
C ILE A 17 11.89 22.90 9.08
N PRO A 18 13.20 23.03 9.06
CA PRO A 18 13.89 23.81 8.03
C PRO A 18 13.67 23.28 6.61
N LEU A 19 13.51 21.97 6.42
CA LEU A 19 13.16 21.39 5.12
C LEU A 19 11.81 21.87 4.61
N ARG A 20 10.79 21.92 5.49
CA ARG A 20 9.45 22.45 5.15
C ARG A 20 9.48 23.93 4.76
N TYR A 21 10.37 24.70 5.36
CA TYR A 21 10.57 26.11 5.01
C TYR A 21 11.52 26.32 3.83
N GLY A 22 12.17 25.28 3.34
CA GLY A 22 13.11 25.37 2.23
C GLY A 22 14.47 25.95 2.61
N SER A 23 14.90 25.82 3.87
CA SER A 23 16.19 26.36 4.34
C SER A 23 17.28 25.29 4.32
N VAL A 24 18.17 25.32 3.32
CA VAL A 24 19.29 24.39 3.16
C VAL A 24 20.25 24.47 4.34
N GLY A 25 20.74 25.69 4.68
CA GLY A 25 21.74 25.83 5.73
C GLY A 25 21.26 25.37 7.10
N MET A 26 20.00 25.70 7.47
CA MET A 26 19.43 25.23 8.73
C MET A 26 19.17 23.71 8.71
N ALA A 27 18.78 23.17 7.56
CA ALA A 27 18.57 21.73 7.42
C ALA A 27 19.89 20.95 7.57
N ILE A 28 20.98 21.45 7.01
CA ILE A 28 22.33 20.88 7.18
C ILE A 28 22.70 20.90 8.67
N ALA A 29 22.57 22.04 9.36
CA ALA A 29 22.92 22.16 10.77
C ALA A 29 22.13 21.20 11.66
N GLU A 30 20.83 21.05 11.44
CA GLU A 30 20.01 20.10 12.22
C GLU A 30 20.33 18.64 11.86
N MET A 31 20.74 18.33 10.61
CA MET A 31 21.25 17.01 10.23
C MET A 31 22.60 16.71 10.91
N GLU A 32 23.51 17.68 11.03
CA GLU A 32 24.77 17.53 11.79
C GLU A 32 24.48 17.21 13.27
N ASN A 33 23.53 17.92 13.89
CA ASN A 33 23.10 17.66 15.26
C ASN A 33 22.51 16.24 15.41
N LEU A 34 21.71 15.78 14.45
CA LEU A 34 21.18 14.44 14.42
C LEU A 34 22.29 13.39 14.32
N LEU A 35 23.23 13.58 13.40
CA LEU A 35 24.34 12.64 13.18
C LEU A 35 25.37 12.63 14.33
N ALA A 36 25.49 13.72 15.07
CA ALA A 36 26.25 13.74 16.32
C ALA A 36 25.62 12.86 17.41
N ALA A 37 24.29 12.86 17.50
CA ALA A 37 23.55 12.03 18.45
C ALA A 37 23.36 10.59 17.97
N TRP A 38 23.22 10.39 16.66
CA TRP A 38 23.01 9.09 16.01
C TRP A 38 23.99 8.90 14.83
N PRO A 39 25.23 8.47 15.08
CA PRO A 39 26.26 8.39 14.06
C PRO A 39 25.95 7.40 12.94
N GLN A 40 26.02 7.89 11.69
CA GLN A 40 25.87 7.14 10.45
C GLN A 40 26.95 7.58 9.46
N VAL A 41 28.04 6.83 9.38
CA VAL A 41 29.24 7.22 8.62
C VAL A 41 28.94 7.59 7.17
N HIS A 42 28.18 6.75 6.48
CA HIS A 42 27.86 6.98 5.07
C HIS A 42 26.95 8.21 4.85
N THR A 43 26.01 8.44 5.76
CA THR A 43 25.14 9.64 5.71
C THR A 43 25.92 10.89 6.03
N ALA A 44 26.85 10.84 6.98
CA ALA A 44 27.74 11.96 7.32
C ALA A 44 28.62 12.38 6.13
N GLN A 45 29.28 11.43 5.46
CA GLN A 45 30.07 11.70 4.27
C GLN A 45 29.25 12.38 3.14
N LYS A 46 28.01 11.95 2.93
CA LYS A 46 27.12 12.59 1.95
C LYS A 46 26.70 13.99 2.39
N LEU A 47 26.46 14.18 3.68
CA LEU A 47 26.10 15.49 4.22
C LEU A 47 27.27 16.48 4.10
N ASP A 48 28.51 16.02 4.39
CA ASP A 48 29.74 16.84 4.25
C ASP A 48 29.89 17.35 2.79
N ALA A 49 29.70 16.45 1.80
CA ALA A 49 29.75 16.86 0.39
C ALA A 49 28.66 17.89 0.04
N ILE A 50 27.44 17.77 0.58
CA ILE A 50 26.37 18.75 0.38
C ILE A 50 26.72 20.08 1.04
N LYS A 51 27.33 20.06 2.22
CA LYS A 51 27.76 21.24 2.97
C LYS A 51 28.84 22.00 2.23
N ASP A 52 29.82 21.30 1.67
CA ASP A 52 30.90 21.91 0.87
C ASP A 52 30.32 22.60 -0.37
N GLU A 53 29.44 21.94 -1.11
CA GLU A 53 28.77 22.52 -2.27
C GLU A 53 27.88 23.72 -1.89
N TYR A 54 27.19 23.67 -0.74
CA TYR A 54 26.40 24.79 -0.23
C TYR A 54 27.27 25.99 0.14
N SER A 55 28.43 25.74 0.76
CA SER A 55 29.39 26.79 1.10
C SER A 55 29.95 27.47 -0.14
N GLN A 56 30.29 26.68 -1.17
CA GLN A 56 30.70 27.20 -2.46
C GLN A 56 29.59 28.05 -3.11
N LEU A 57 28.34 27.54 -3.12
CA LEU A 57 27.20 28.28 -3.66
C LEU A 57 26.99 29.65 -2.98
N CYS A 58 27.19 29.74 -1.66
CA CYS A 58 27.08 30.98 -0.91
C CYS A 58 28.21 31.98 -1.33
N THR A 59 29.41 31.49 -1.60
CA THR A 59 30.54 32.32 -2.10
C THR A 59 30.22 32.81 -3.51
N ASP A 60 29.85 31.94 -4.42
CA ASP A 60 29.56 32.28 -5.81
C ASP A 60 28.36 33.26 -5.91
N TRP A 61 27.40 33.18 -5.00
CA TRP A 61 26.31 34.16 -4.91
C TRP A 61 26.80 35.57 -4.56
N GLN A 62 27.75 35.66 -3.66
CA GLN A 62 28.39 36.97 -3.31
C GLN A 62 29.14 37.56 -4.49
N ASP A 63 29.67 36.71 -5.38
CA ASP A 63 30.43 37.09 -6.59
C ASP A 63 29.51 37.31 -7.82
N ASN A 64 28.20 37.62 -7.62
CA ASN A 64 27.21 37.94 -8.65
C ASN A 64 26.78 36.77 -9.54
N MET A 65 26.56 35.59 -8.97
CA MET A 65 25.95 34.47 -9.68
C MET A 65 24.55 34.83 -10.22
N ASP A 66 24.19 34.30 -11.38
CA ASP A 66 22.88 34.46 -11.98
C ASP A 66 21.78 33.81 -11.08
N VAL A 67 20.71 34.57 -10.77
CA VAL A 67 19.63 34.18 -9.86
C VAL A 67 18.95 32.87 -10.26
N PRO A 68 18.59 32.58 -11.53
CA PRO A 68 18.04 31.30 -11.94
C PRO A 68 18.96 30.13 -11.64
N VAL A 69 20.26 30.25 -11.94
CA VAL A 69 21.27 29.19 -11.69
C VAL A 69 21.41 28.94 -10.20
N TYR A 70 21.49 30.00 -9.38
CA TYR A 70 21.50 29.88 -7.93
C TYR A 70 20.29 29.09 -7.41
N LYS A 71 19.09 29.46 -7.84
CA LYS A 71 17.85 28.80 -7.42
C LYS A 71 17.83 27.31 -7.77
N GLU A 72 18.29 26.95 -8.96
CA GLU A 72 18.35 25.56 -9.41
C GLU A 72 19.30 24.72 -8.54
N ILE A 73 20.52 25.22 -8.30
CA ILE A 73 21.53 24.54 -7.48
C ILE A 73 21.02 24.43 -6.04
N TYR A 74 20.50 25.53 -5.49
CA TYR A 74 19.91 25.56 -4.14
C TYR A 74 18.81 24.53 -3.97
N GLN A 75 17.91 24.42 -4.95
CA GLN A 75 16.81 23.44 -4.94
C GLN A 75 17.34 21.99 -4.96
N LYS A 76 18.35 21.71 -5.79
CA LYS A 76 19.00 20.39 -5.82
C LYS A 76 19.66 20.03 -4.49
N LEU A 77 20.33 20.98 -3.84
CA LEU A 77 20.92 20.78 -2.51
C LEU A 77 19.84 20.47 -1.46
N LEU A 78 18.74 21.24 -1.47
CA LEU A 78 17.60 21.01 -0.57
C LEU A 78 17.01 19.60 -0.74
N GLN A 79 16.83 19.16 -1.99
CA GLN A 79 16.34 17.82 -2.31
C GLN A 79 17.31 16.73 -1.83
N ARG A 80 18.61 16.95 -1.96
CA ARG A 80 19.64 15.99 -1.49
C ARG A 80 19.63 15.86 0.04
N VAL A 81 19.50 16.98 0.78
CA VAL A 81 19.36 16.93 2.25
C VAL A 81 18.07 16.19 2.62
N PHE A 82 16.96 16.46 1.90
CA PHE A 82 15.71 15.76 2.12
C PHE A 82 15.84 14.24 1.93
N VAL A 83 16.54 13.76 0.90
CA VAL A 83 16.77 12.33 0.69
C VAL A 83 17.49 11.68 1.85
N LEU A 84 18.50 12.35 2.44
CA LEU A 84 19.17 11.85 3.65
C LEU A 84 18.22 11.78 4.83
N TYR A 85 17.45 12.83 5.06
CA TYR A 85 16.39 12.88 6.09
C TYR A 85 15.36 11.78 5.88
N ALA A 86 14.81 11.63 4.66
CA ALA A 86 13.75 10.69 4.35
C ALA A 86 14.18 9.23 4.59
N ASN A 87 15.44 8.90 4.25
CA ASN A 87 15.98 7.56 4.50
C ASN A 87 16.14 7.25 6.00
N LEU A 88 16.53 8.22 6.81
CA LEU A 88 16.61 8.07 8.26
C LEU A 88 15.21 8.01 8.90
N ALA A 89 14.27 8.83 8.40
CA ALA A 89 12.89 8.82 8.86
C ALA A 89 12.19 7.49 8.53
N LEU A 90 12.43 6.95 7.34
CA LEU A 90 11.96 5.62 6.97
C LEU A 90 12.54 4.54 7.89
N TYR A 91 13.84 4.58 8.14
CA TYR A 91 14.49 3.64 9.06
C TYR A 91 13.88 3.70 10.47
N ASP A 92 13.64 4.90 11.00
CA ASP A 92 13.02 5.08 12.32
C ASP A 92 11.61 4.47 12.35
N LYS A 93 10.76 4.77 11.35
CA LYS A 93 9.40 4.23 11.25
C LYS A 93 9.38 2.71 11.13
N ILE A 94 10.24 2.14 10.29
CA ILE A 94 10.36 0.69 10.13
C ILE A 94 10.82 0.04 11.44
N SER A 95 11.84 0.58 12.08
CA SER A 95 12.42 0.01 13.32
C SER A 95 11.46 0.05 14.51
N ASN A 96 10.54 1.00 14.52
CA ASN A 96 9.51 1.14 15.57
C ASN A 96 8.26 0.27 15.31
N THR A 97 8.14 -0.35 14.14
CA THR A 97 7.00 -1.19 13.75
C THR A 97 7.46 -2.64 13.59
N GLN A 98 7.11 -3.51 14.54
CA GLN A 98 7.62 -4.89 14.61
C GLN A 98 7.46 -5.66 13.28
N ASN A 99 6.30 -5.60 12.64
CA ASN A 99 6.04 -6.30 11.37
C ASN A 99 6.90 -5.73 10.24
N LEU A 100 7.01 -4.41 10.12
CA LEU A 100 7.84 -3.77 9.09
C LEU A 100 9.34 -4.04 9.33
N ALA A 101 9.79 -4.11 10.57
CA ALA A 101 11.17 -4.45 10.91
C ALA A 101 11.52 -5.88 10.47
N ALA A 102 10.62 -6.84 10.66
CA ALA A 102 10.80 -8.23 10.21
C ALA A 102 10.86 -8.30 8.68
N ILE A 103 9.92 -7.68 7.98
CA ILE A 103 9.88 -7.58 6.50
C ILE A 103 11.19 -6.96 5.97
N HIS A 104 11.61 -5.84 6.55
CA HIS A 104 12.83 -5.15 6.12
C HIS A 104 14.08 -5.99 6.34
N ALA A 105 14.17 -6.73 7.45
CA ALA A 105 15.29 -7.64 7.71
C ALA A 105 15.36 -8.76 6.66
N GLU A 106 14.22 -9.33 6.28
CA GLU A 106 14.11 -10.34 5.24
C GLU A 106 14.56 -9.80 3.88
N VAL A 107 14.02 -8.65 3.46
CA VAL A 107 14.40 -7.97 2.21
C VAL A 107 15.90 -7.70 2.16
N ARG A 108 16.50 -7.24 3.27
CA ARG A 108 17.96 -7.01 3.35
C ARG A 108 18.77 -8.29 3.18
N SER A 109 18.30 -9.42 3.70
CA SER A 109 18.99 -10.70 3.53
C SER A 109 18.97 -11.19 2.07
N GLN A 110 17.96 -10.77 1.29
CA GLN A 110 17.77 -11.17 -0.10
C GLN A 110 18.26 -10.12 -1.11
N LYS A 111 18.65 -8.92 -0.67
CA LYS A 111 18.96 -7.76 -1.50
C LYS A 111 19.94 -8.05 -2.65
N ALA A 112 20.89 -8.95 -2.48
CA ALA A 112 21.85 -9.33 -3.51
C ALA A 112 21.21 -10.07 -4.71
N LYS A 113 19.97 -10.55 -4.56
CA LYS A 113 19.22 -11.31 -5.58
C LYS A 113 18.11 -10.51 -6.26
N LEU A 114 17.84 -9.28 -5.79
CA LEU A 114 16.73 -8.46 -6.25
C LEU A 114 17.19 -7.46 -7.31
N SER A 115 17.16 -7.87 -8.59
CA SER A 115 17.27 -6.96 -9.74
C SER A 115 15.86 -6.69 -10.32
N ILE A 116 15.45 -5.43 -10.46
CA ILE A 116 14.12 -5.05 -10.97
C ILE A 116 13.93 -5.58 -12.40
N GLY A 117 14.96 -5.48 -13.25
CA GLY A 117 14.91 -6.01 -14.61
C GLY A 117 14.72 -7.53 -14.66
N GLN A 118 15.39 -8.26 -13.76
CA GLN A 118 15.19 -9.71 -13.65
C GLN A 118 13.79 -10.05 -13.13
N MET A 119 13.30 -9.34 -12.12
CA MET A 119 11.95 -9.53 -11.61
C MET A 119 10.90 -9.27 -12.67
N ARG A 120 11.05 -8.20 -13.46
CA ARG A 120 10.17 -7.93 -14.60
C ARG A 120 10.13 -9.11 -15.55
N GLN A 121 11.28 -9.63 -15.97
CA GLN A 121 11.38 -10.76 -16.86
C GLN A 121 10.70 -12.02 -16.28
N GLU A 122 10.87 -12.25 -14.98
CA GLU A 122 10.23 -13.37 -14.28
C GLU A 122 8.69 -13.23 -14.21
N LEU A 123 8.16 -12.01 -14.03
CA LEU A 123 6.71 -11.76 -14.06
C LEU A 123 6.14 -11.88 -15.48
N GLU A 124 6.85 -11.37 -16.49
CA GLU A 124 6.45 -11.50 -17.89
C GLU A 124 6.46 -12.98 -18.35
N SER A 125 7.44 -13.78 -17.90
CA SER A 125 7.51 -15.22 -18.23
C SER A 125 6.40 -16.02 -17.57
N PHE A 126 5.94 -15.64 -16.38
CA PHE A 126 4.85 -16.31 -15.67
C PHE A 126 3.57 -16.39 -16.49
N VAL A 127 3.20 -15.31 -17.18
CA VAL A 127 2.01 -15.29 -18.06
C VAL A 127 2.15 -16.29 -19.20
N ALA A 128 3.34 -16.35 -19.81
CA ALA A 128 3.62 -17.32 -20.87
C ALA A 128 3.63 -18.77 -20.35
N ASP A 129 4.25 -19.02 -19.20
CA ASP A 129 4.32 -20.33 -18.56
C ASP A 129 2.92 -20.84 -18.16
N THR A 130 2.07 -19.94 -17.66
CA THR A 130 0.66 -20.26 -17.33
C THR A 130 -0.13 -20.66 -18.59
N ALA A 131 0.07 -19.96 -19.69
CA ALA A 131 -0.58 -20.32 -20.97
C ALA A 131 -0.12 -21.71 -21.46
N MET A 132 1.17 -22.05 -21.29
CA MET A 132 1.72 -23.36 -21.65
C MET A 132 1.15 -24.53 -20.83
N LEU A 133 0.69 -24.29 -19.60
CA LEU A 133 0.03 -25.32 -18.78
C LEU A 133 -1.20 -25.92 -19.46
N SER A 134 -1.87 -25.17 -20.33
CA SER A 134 -3.05 -25.66 -21.08
C SER A 134 -2.71 -26.83 -22.02
N LEU A 135 -1.46 -26.97 -22.43
CA LEU A 135 -0.95 -28.02 -23.34
C LEU A 135 -0.52 -29.30 -22.60
N GLU A 136 -0.44 -29.25 -21.26
CA GLU A 136 0.00 -30.40 -20.45
C GLU A 136 -1.15 -31.39 -20.20
N GLN A 137 -0.79 -32.64 -19.91
CA GLN A 137 -1.77 -33.67 -19.50
C GLN A 137 -2.38 -33.31 -18.12
N PRO A 138 -3.68 -33.64 -17.86
CA PRO A 138 -4.40 -33.16 -16.69
C PRO A 138 -3.70 -33.40 -15.34
N HIS A 139 -3.15 -34.59 -15.11
CA HIS A 139 -2.47 -34.93 -13.85
C HIS A 139 -1.13 -34.22 -13.67
N VAL A 140 -0.39 -33.96 -14.75
CA VAL A 140 0.87 -33.22 -14.74
C VAL A 140 0.60 -31.72 -14.61
N ARG A 141 -0.46 -31.24 -15.30
CA ARG A 141 -0.90 -29.84 -15.26
C ARG A 141 -1.19 -29.38 -13.83
N GLU A 142 -1.93 -30.15 -13.06
CA GLU A 142 -2.31 -29.77 -11.69
C GLU A 142 -1.06 -29.59 -10.80
N GLN A 143 -0.12 -30.54 -10.86
CA GLN A 143 1.11 -30.45 -10.07
C GLN A 143 1.99 -29.28 -10.49
N LYS A 144 2.22 -29.11 -11.84
CA LYS A 144 3.00 -28.00 -12.36
C LYS A 144 2.36 -26.64 -12.08
N SER A 145 1.03 -26.55 -12.19
CA SER A 145 0.27 -25.36 -11.86
C SER A 145 0.49 -24.97 -10.40
N ARG A 146 0.31 -25.88 -9.46
CA ARG A 146 0.53 -25.60 -8.03
C ARG A 146 1.95 -25.09 -7.76
N GLN A 147 2.95 -25.72 -8.36
CA GLN A 147 4.34 -25.30 -8.20
C GLN A 147 4.57 -23.91 -8.79
N LEU A 148 4.13 -23.67 -10.03
CA LEU A 148 4.32 -22.40 -10.74
C LEU A 148 3.66 -21.23 -9.96
N TYR A 149 2.41 -21.42 -9.53
CA TYR A 149 1.72 -20.39 -8.74
C TYR A 149 2.37 -20.15 -7.37
N ALA A 150 2.86 -21.19 -6.69
CA ALA A 150 3.54 -21.03 -5.41
C ALA A 150 4.86 -20.25 -5.56
N GLU A 151 5.64 -20.55 -6.60
CA GLU A 151 6.88 -19.81 -6.89
C GLU A 151 6.58 -18.35 -7.25
N HIS A 152 5.56 -18.14 -8.08
CA HIS A 152 5.10 -16.81 -8.48
C HIS A 152 4.65 -15.98 -7.28
N GLN A 153 3.82 -16.56 -6.39
CA GLN A 153 3.37 -15.89 -5.17
C GLN A 153 4.55 -15.44 -4.28
N ASN A 154 5.56 -16.30 -4.14
CA ASN A 154 6.78 -15.94 -3.40
C ASN A 154 7.52 -14.76 -4.05
N ARG A 155 7.59 -14.72 -5.39
CA ARG A 155 8.21 -13.60 -6.12
C ARG A 155 7.46 -12.29 -5.92
N ILE A 156 6.14 -12.32 -6.08
CA ILE A 156 5.28 -11.15 -5.85
C ILE A 156 5.40 -10.65 -4.42
N ASN A 157 5.36 -11.54 -3.43
CA ASN A 157 5.51 -11.17 -2.03
C ASN A 157 6.87 -10.53 -1.75
N ASN A 158 7.95 -11.10 -2.30
CA ASN A 158 9.29 -10.52 -2.16
C ASN A 158 9.41 -9.14 -2.81
N LEU A 159 8.83 -8.95 -4.00
CA LEU A 159 8.83 -7.67 -4.69
C LEU A 159 7.95 -6.64 -3.95
N PHE A 160 6.78 -7.04 -3.48
CA PHE A 160 5.92 -6.22 -2.63
C PHE A 160 6.67 -5.72 -1.40
N ASN A 161 7.31 -6.62 -0.66
CA ASN A 161 8.07 -6.32 0.54
C ASN A 161 9.26 -5.39 0.27
N PHE A 162 9.93 -5.60 -0.87
CA PHE A 162 11.00 -4.72 -1.35
C PHE A 162 10.47 -3.30 -1.63
N LEU A 163 9.40 -3.16 -2.41
CA LEU A 163 8.81 -1.87 -2.75
C LEU A 163 8.30 -1.12 -1.51
N LEU A 164 7.73 -1.86 -0.56
CA LEU A 164 7.21 -1.33 0.69
C LEU A 164 8.31 -0.71 1.58
N THR A 165 9.47 -1.38 1.67
CA THR A 165 10.51 -1.02 2.66
C THR A 165 11.76 -0.39 2.06
N THR A 166 11.80 -0.17 0.73
CA THR A 166 12.98 0.40 0.07
C THR A 166 13.12 1.90 0.35
N ASN A 167 14.36 2.34 0.44
CA ASN A 167 14.73 3.75 0.59
C ASN A 167 14.25 4.60 -0.58
N SER A 168 14.52 5.92 -0.51
CA SER A 168 14.23 6.85 -1.61
C SER A 168 14.81 6.35 -2.93
N TRP A 169 13.99 6.40 -3.98
CA TRP A 169 14.36 5.89 -5.29
C TRP A 169 15.21 6.89 -6.09
N PRO A 170 16.29 6.45 -6.75
CA PRO A 170 16.84 7.19 -7.87
C PRO A 170 15.87 7.18 -9.06
N ALA A 171 15.99 8.14 -9.95
CA ALA A 171 15.11 8.28 -11.12
C ALA A 171 15.09 7.02 -12.02
N SER A 172 16.25 6.34 -12.16
CA SER A 172 16.35 5.08 -12.92
C SER A 172 15.47 3.97 -12.36
N VAL A 173 15.43 3.81 -11.03
CA VAL A 173 14.55 2.82 -10.37
C VAL A 173 13.09 3.16 -10.61
N GLY A 174 12.72 4.45 -10.54
CA GLY A 174 11.36 4.88 -10.87
C GLY A 174 10.96 4.52 -12.29
N GLN A 175 11.88 4.68 -13.25
CA GLN A 175 11.66 4.31 -14.65
C GLN A 175 11.52 2.80 -14.83
N ASP A 176 12.40 2.00 -14.23
CA ASP A 176 12.35 0.54 -14.31
C ASP A 176 11.02 0.00 -13.74
N ILE A 177 10.55 0.56 -12.61
CA ILE A 177 9.25 0.19 -12.00
C ILE A 177 8.07 0.66 -12.85
N GLU A 178 8.14 1.86 -13.44
CA GLU A 178 7.12 2.35 -14.37
C GLU A 178 6.98 1.42 -15.56
N GLU A 179 8.08 1.01 -16.19
CA GLU A 179 8.10 0.07 -17.30
C GLU A 179 7.53 -1.30 -16.92
N LEU A 180 7.80 -1.78 -15.70
CA LEU A 180 7.22 -3.02 -15.18
C LEU A 180 5.70 -2.89 -15.02
N LEU A 181 5.22 -1.81 -14.40
CA LEU A 181 3.80 -1.58 -14.12
C LEU A 181 2.96 -1.25 -15.36
N LEU A 182 3.59 -0.81 -16.43
CA LEU A 182 2.94 -0.53 -17.73
C LEU A 182 3.12 -1.66 -18.75
N SER A 183 3.87 -2.72 -18.41
CA SER A 183 4.09 -3.84 -19.34
C SER A 183 2.80 -4.63 -19.56
N PRO A 184 2.34 -4.79 -20.82
CA PRO A 184 1.17 -5.61 -21.11
C PRO A 184 1.42 -7.12 -20.96
N ALA A 185 2.67 -7.52 -20.73
CA ALA A 185 3.08 -8.91 -20.51
C ALA A 185 3.08 -9.29 -19.01
N VAL A 186 2.90 -8.33 -18.10
CA VAL A 186 2.75 -8.59 -16.66
C VAL A 186 1.26 -8.73 -16.33
N ASP A 187 0.91 -9.70 -15.50
CA ASP A 187 -0.46 -9.92 -15.05
C ASP A 187 -1.03 -8.68 -14.32
N THR A 188 -2.27 -8.32 -14.63
CA THR A 188 -2.91 -7.11 -14.06
C THR A 188 -3.13 -7.21 -12.56
N ASN A 189 -3.30 -8.42 -12.00
CA ASN A 189 -3.37 -8.60 -10.55
C ASN A 189 -2.03 -8.29 -9.88
N ASP A 190 -0.92 -8.70 -10.50
CA ASP A 190 0.43 -8.39 -10.02
C ASP A 190 0.67 -6.88 -10.05
N GLN A 191 0.34 -6.22 -11.17
CA GLN A 191 0.43 -4.77 -11.28
C GLN A 191 -0.36 -4.07 -10.16
N GLN A 192 -1.58 -4.51 -9.89
CA GLN A 192 -2.42 -3.97 -8.83
C GLN A 192 -1.80 -4.15 -7.42
N ILE A 193 -1.23 -5.31 -7.14
CA ILE A 193 -0.56 -5.60 -5.86
C ILE A 193 0.66 -4.69 -5.70
N LEU A 194 1.47 -4.54 -6.74
CA LEU A 194 2.69 -3.72 -6.71
C LEU A 194 2.38 -2.22 -6.58
N VAL A 195 1.35 -1.72 -7.26
CA VAL A 195 0.83 -0.35 -7.06
C VAL A 195 0.42 -0.13 -5.61
N SER A 196 -0.22 -1.11 -4.97
CA SER A 196 -0.58 -1.02 -3.55
C SER A 196 0.65 -0.97 -2.63
N ALA A 197 1.72 -1.72 -2.96
CA ALA A 197 2.99 -1.66 -2.20
C ALA A 197 3.62 -0.27 -2.26
N ILE A 198 3.63 0.37 -3.44
CA ILE A 198 4.16 1.73 -3.62
C ILE A 198 3.31 2.74 -2.86
N THR A 199 1.97 2.59 -2.90
CA THR A 199 1.05 3.42 -2.12
C THR A 199 1.38 3.37 -0.62
N LEU A 200 1.50 2.17 -0.06
CA LEU A 200 1.86 1.99 1.35
C LEU A 200 3.23 2.58 1.67
N SER A 201 4.21 2.41 0.76
CA SER A 201 5.54 2.99 0.92
C SER A 201 5.50 4.51 0.98
N LEU A 202 4.68 5.17 0.13
CA LEU A 202 4.47 6.62 0.16
C LEU A 202 3.81 7.09 1.46
N LEU A 203 2.85 6.32 2.00
CA LEU A 203 2.22 6.61 3.30
C LEU A 203 3.20 6.48 4.47
N ILE A 204 4.15 5.56 4.37
CA ILE A 204 5.21 5.45 5.38
C ILE A 204 6.16 6.64 5.29
N GLN A 205 6.67 6.96 4.10
CA GLN A 205 7.60 8.06 3.87
C GLN A 205 7.47 8.59 2.45
N PHE A 206 7.21 9.90 2.35
CA PHE A 206 7.12 10.58 1.06
C PHE A 206 8.41 10.44 0.24
N ASP A 207 8.22 10.13 -1.05
CA ASP A 207 9.28 10.03 -2.06
C ASP A 207 8.74 10.56 -3.39
N ILE A 208 9.36 11.60 -3.92
CA ILE A 208 8.92 12.26 -5.16
C ILE A 208 8.98 11.34 -6.39
N VAL A 209 9.94 10.40 -6.43
CA VAL A 209 10.07 9.48 -7.56
C VAL A 209 8.95 8.46 -7.54
N LYS A 210 8.65 7.87 -6.37
CA LYS A 210 7.48 6.99 -6.18
C LYS A 210 6.18 7.71 -6.53
N PHE A 211 6.02 8.94 -6.06
CA PHE A 211 4.85 9.77 -6.37
C PHE A 211 4.69 10.03 -7.87
N LYS A 212 5.78 10.40 -8.56
CA LYS A 212 5.79 10.58 -10.02
C LYS A 212 5.45 9.28 -10.76
N THR A 213 5.99 8.15 -10.33
CA THR A 213 5.68 6.84 -10.89
C THR A 213 4.18 6.54 -10.77
N MET A 214 3.57 6.79 -9.60
CA MET A 214 2.13 6.58 -9.41
C MET A 214 1.27 7.46 -10.35
N ILE A 215 1.61 8.74 -10.53
CA ILE A 215 0.92 9.63 -11.48
C ILE A 215 1.06 9.12 -12.92
N ARG A 216 2.24 8.62 -13.32
CA ARG A 216 2.46 8.10 -14.67
C ARG A 216 1.71 6.81 -14.90
N VAL A 217 1.69 5.89 -13.94
CA VAL A 217 0.87 4.67 -14.01
C VAL A 217 -0.62 5.01 -14.12
N TYR A 218 -1.11 5.98 -13.37
CA TYR A 218 -2.47 6.48 -13.49
C TYR A 218 -2.78 7.03 -14.89
N ARG A 219 -1.87 7.81 -15.48
CA ARG A 219 -2.07 8.44 -16.80
C ARG A 219 -1.93 7.48 -17.98
N HIS A 220 -1.06 6.51 -17.89
CA HIS A 220 -0.64 5.65 -19.01
C HIS A 220 -1.04 4.19 -18.86
N GLY A 221 -1.53 3.76 -17.70
CA GLY A 221 -2.02 2.41 -17.50
C GLY A 221 -3.18 2.07 -18.42
N THR A 222 -3.17 0.87 -18.99
CA THR A 222 -4.21 0.38 -19.92
C THR A 222 -5.34 -0.32 -19.17
N ASP A 223 -5.04 -0.95 -18.02
CA ASP A 223 -6.01 -1.62 -17.17
C ASP A 223 -6.65 -0.63 -16.21
N GLU A 224 -7.99 -0.62 -16.14
CA GLU A 224 -8.75 0.34 -15.33
C GLU A 224 -8.53 0.12 -13.82
N ALA A 225 -8.43 -1.13 -13.36
CA ALA A 225 -8.23 -1.41 -11.94
C ALA A 225 -6.83 -0.97 -11.48
N VAL A 226 -5.81 -1.13 -12.32
CA VAL A 226 -4.45 -0.62 -12.08
C VAL A 226 -4.45 0.91 -12.02
N ARG A 227 -5.13 1.57 -12.97
CA ARG A 227 -5.27 3.04 -13.00
C ARG A 227 -5.95 3.57 -11.74
N GLN A 228 -7.07 2.97 -11.34
CA GLN A 228 -7.82 3.39 -10.14
C GLN A 228 -7.01 3.19 -8.86
N ARG A 229 -6.28 2.09 -8.73
CA ARG A 229 -5.35 1.92 -7.59
C ARG A 229 -4.24 2.97 -7.60
N ALA A 230 -3.70 3.31 -8.77
CA ALA A 230 -2.69 4.35 -8.89
C ALA A 230 -3.26 5.75 -8.57
N LEU A 231 -4.54 6.02 -8.94
CA LEU A 231 -5.26 7.23 -8.54
C LEU A 231 -5.32 7.34 -7.01
N VAL A 232 -5.81 6.31 -6.33
CA VAL A 232 -5.83 6.25 -4.86
C VAL A 232 -4.43 6.46 -4.30
N GLY A 233 -3.43 5.80 -4.89
CA GLY A 233 -2.05 5.82 -4.42
C GLY A 233 -1.41 7.20 -4.46
N TRP A 234 -1.54 7.95 -5.56
CA TRP A 234 -0.95 9.28 -5.63
C TRP A 234 -1.75 10.31 -4.79
N VAL A 235 -3.07 10.17 -4.69
CA VAL A 235 -3.90 11.06 -3.85
C VAL A 235 -3.54 10.88 -2.37
N LEU A 236 -3.45 9.64 -1.88
CA LEU A 236 -3.06 9.38 -0.50
C LEU A 236 -1.57 9.65 -0.23
N GLY A 237 -0.73 9.48 -1.25
CA GLY A 237 0.71 9.70 -1.16
C GLY A 237 1.15 11.16 -1.29
N MET A 238 0.23 12.07 -1.61
CA MET A 238 0.50 13.51 -1.67
C MET A 238 0.85 14.05 -0.29
N ASP A 239 1.93 14.84 -0.20
CA ASP A 239 2.32 15.51 1.04
C ASP A 239 2.74 16.97 0.78
N GLU A 240 1.81 17.89 1.02
CA GLU A 240 2.01 19.32 0.80
C GLU A 240 3.12 19.94 1.65
N GLN A 241 3.49 19.28 2.75
CA GLN A 241 4.56 19.78 3.63
C GLN A 241 5.89 19.86 2.91
N TRP A 242 6.05 19.09 1.82
CA TRP A 242 7.29 19.01 1.04
C TRP A 242 7.27 19.86 -0.25
N ASN A 243 6.25 20.71 -0.46
CA ASN A 243 6.17 21.55 -1.66
C ASN A 243 7.33 22.54 -1.82
N LYS A 244 8.04 22.91 -0.73
CA LYS A 244 9.26 23.71 -0.82
C LYS A 244 10.46 22.90 -1.30
N VAL A 245 10.49 21.60 -0.98
CA VAL A 245 11.52 20.66 -1.43
C VAL A 245 11.25 20.19 -2.86
N TYR A 246 9.98 19.92 -3.16
CA TYR A 246 9.52 19.39 -4.44
C TYR A 246 8.34 20.20 -5.00
N PRO A 247 8.60 21.41 -5.51
CA PRO A 247 7.55 22.27 -6.08
C PRO A 247 6.84 21.61 -7.30
N GLU A 248 7.54 20.70 -7.98
CA GLU A 248 6.99 19.92 -9.08
C GLU A 248 5.80 19.03 -8.68
N GLN A 249 5.69 18.62 -7.40
CA GLN A 249 4.51 17.87 -6.93
C GLN A 249 3.22 18.68 -7.19
N ARG A 250 3.23 19.93 -6.79
CA ARG A 250 2.08 20.83 -6.97
C ARG A 250 1.81 21.11 -8.45
N GLN A 251 2.86 21.35 -9.23
CA GLN A 251 2.71 21.61 -10.67
C GLN A 251 2.05 20.44 -11.39
N MET A 252 2.47 19.19 -11.09
CA MET A 252 1.89 17.98 -11.68
C MET A 252 0.40 17.82 -11.30
N ILE A 253 0.03 18.14 -10.07
CA ILE A 253 -1.37 18.10 -9.63
C ILE A 253 -2.18 19.17 -10.33
N GLU A 254 -1.69 20.40 -10.42
CA GLU A 254 -2.35 21.49 -11.13
C GLU A 254 -2.55 21.17 -12.63
N GLU A 255 -1.60 20.50 -13.27
CA GLU A 255 -1.75 19.99 -14.65
C GLU A 255 -2.84 18.92 -14.76
N LEU A 256 -2.93 17.98 -13.82
CA LEU A 256 -3.97 16.95 -13.80
C LEU A 256 -5.36 17.57 -13.64
N LEU A 257 -5.50 18.58 -12.81
CA LEU A 257 -6.77 19.27 -12.55
C LEU A 257 -7.30 20.09 -13.75
N GLN A 258 -6.54 20.23 -14.85
CA GLN A 258 -7.04 20.81 -16.09
C GLN A 258 -8.00 19.86 -16.85
N SER A 259 -8.07 18.59 -16.45
CA SER A 259 -8.94 17.58 -17.08
C SER A 259 -10.25 17.41 -16.31
N ASP A 260 -11.39 17.68 -16.96
CA ASP A 260 -12.73 17.45 -16.37
C ASP A 260 -12.96 15.97 -15.99
N THR A 261 -12.38 15.05 -16.74
CA THR A 261 -12.48 13.61 -16.44
C THR A 261 -11.77 13.29 -15.14
N ILE A 262 -10.54 13.78 -14.96
CA ILE A 262 -9.78 13.58 -13.73
C ILE A 262 -10.47 14.24 -12.54
N CYS A 263 -11.03 15.44 -12.72
CA CYS A 263 -11.79 16.10 -11.65
C CYS A 263 -13.01 15.29 -11.20
N ARG A 264 -13.70 14.60 -12.12
CA ARG A 264 -14.81 13.69 -11.78
C ARG A 264 -14.31 12.46 -11.02
N GLU A 265 -13.27 11.79 -11.50
CA GLU A 265 -12.67 10.63 -10.81
C GLU A 265 -12.20 11.01 -9.39
N LEU A 266 -11.60 12.20 -9.21
CA LEU A 266 -11.21 12.70 -7.90
C LEU A 266 -12.41 12.98 -6.98
N THR A 267 -13.51 13.49 -7.54
CA THR A 267 -14.75 13.72 -6.78
C THR A 267 -15.35 12.40 -6.31
N GLU A 268 -15.37 11.38 -7.17
CA GLU A 268 -15.83 10.03 -6.83
C GLU A 268 -14.93 9.41 -5.74
N LEU A 269 -13.61 9.53 -5.89
CA LEU A 269 -12.67 9.06 -4.86
C LEU A 269 -12.91 9.77 -3.52
N GLN A 270 -13.11 11.09 -3.53
CA GLN A 270 -13.39 11.85 -2.31
C GLN A 270 -14.67 11.36 -1.61
N MET A 271 -15.72 11.07 -2.38
CA MET A 271 -16.96 10.49 -1.84
C MET A 271 -16.70 9.12 -1.20
N GLN A 272 -15.94 8.24 -1.86
CA GLN A 272 -15.58 6.94 -1.31
C GLN A 272 -14.74 7.07 -0.02
N MET A 273 -13.81 8.01 0.04
CA MET A 273 -13.03 8.28 1.26
C MET A 273 -13.93 8.72 2.42
N VAL A 274 -14.94 9.55 2.16
CA VAL A 274 -15.91 9.96 3.18
C VAL A 274 -16.70 8.77 3.70
N TYR A 275 -17.15 7.85 2.83
CA TYR A 275 -17.80 6.61 3.24
C TYR A 275 -16.87 5.74 4.10
N CYS A 276 -15.61 5.59 3.72
CA CYS A 276 -14.63 4.82 4.49
C CYS A 276 -14.37 5.39 5.91
N MET A 277 -14.51 6.70 6.12
CA MET A 277 -14.34 7.30 7.46
C MET A 277 -15.38 6.83 8.48
N GLY A 278 -16.56 6.41 8.04
CA GLY A 278 -17.62 5.86 8.90
C GLY A 278 -17.52 4.37 9.20
N THR A 279 -16.68 3.66 8.46
CA THR A 279 -16.67 2.19 8.38
C THR A 279 -16.45 1.50 9.72
N GLU A 280 -15.55 2.00 10.57
CA GLU A 280 -15.28 1.39 11.88
C GLU A 280 -16.49 1.51 12.83
N ARG A 281 -17.18 2.64 12.83
CA ARG A 281 -18.40 2.85 13.61
C ARG A 281 -19.52 1.94 13.10
N ASP A 282 -19.68 1.84 11.78
CA ASP A 282 -20.70 1.02 11.14
C ASP A 282 -20.44 -0.48 11.39
N ALA A 283 -19.18 -0.92 11.30
CA ALA A 283 -18.78 -2.28 11.66
C ALA A 283 -19.08 -2.60 13.13
N THR A 284 -18.83 -1.67 14.05
CA THR A 284 -19.14 -1.83 15.47
C THR A 284 -20.64 -1.99 15.68
N LYS A 285 -21.47 -1.16 15.01
CA LYS A 285 -22.93 -1.27 15.07
C LYS A 285 -23.43 -2.59 14.52
N ILE A 286 -22.89 -3.05 13.39
CA ILE A 286 -23.25 -4.35 12.81
C ILE A 286 -22.90 -5.48 13.76
N GLN A 287 -21.70 -5.47 14.36
CA GLN A 287 -21.23 -6.52 15.28
C GLN A 287 -21.99 -6.55 16.61
N GLN A 288 -22.39 -5.39 17.13
CA GLN A 288 -23.03 -5.30 18.45
C GLN A 288 -24.55 -5.39 18.40
N GLU A 289 -25.18 -4.93 17.32
CA GLU A 289 -26.63 -4.85 17.22
C GLU A 289 -27.20 -5.83 16.21
N ILE A 290 -26.66 -5.89 14.98
CA ILE A 290 -27.29 -6.64 13.88
C ILE A 290 -26.94 -8.14 13.92
N ILE A 291 -25.65 -8.47 14.08
CA ILE A 291 -25.21 -9.88 14.10
C ILE A 291 -25.82 -10.66 15.28
N PRO A 292 -25.85 -10.12 16.52
CA PRO A 292 -26.52 -10.83 17.63
C PRO A 292 -28.01 -11.04 17.40
N ASP A 293 -28.71 -10.04 16.80
CA ASP A 293 -30.11 -10.18 16.45
C ASP A 293 -30.36 -11.29 15.41
N ILE A 294 -29.51 -11.35 14.38
CA ILE A 294 -29.57 -12.42 13.37
C ILE A 294 -29.29 -13.79 14.01
N LEU A 295 -28.25 -13.90 14.84
CA LEU A 295 -27.87 -15.15 15.49
C LEU A 295 -28.94 -15.65 16.48
N LYS A 296 -29.56 -14.72 17.22
CA LYS A 296 -30.62 -15.04 18.19
C LYS A 296 -31.91 -15.49 17.53
N ASN A 297 -32.22 -14.96 16.36
CA ASN A 297 -33.44 -15.24 15.61
C ASN A 297 -33.21 -16.23 14.46
N LYS A 298 -31.99 -16.81 14.32
CA LYS A 298 -31.68 -17.78 13.30
C LYS A 298 -32.52 -19.04 13.57
N PRO A 299 -33.43 -19.45 12.67
CA PRO A 299 -34.07 -20.77 12.74
C PRO A 299 -32.97 -21.81 12.60
N LEU A 300 -32.95 -22.77 13.53
CA LEU A 300 -31.79 -23.61 13.80
C LEU A 300 -31.57 -24.73 12.77
N HIS A 301 -30.29 -24.94 12.53
CA HIS A 301 -29.57 -26.16 12.11
C HIS A 301 -30.10 -27.01 10.96
N ILE A 302 -29.66 -26.62 9.76
CA ILE A 302 -29.55 -27.61 8.66
C ILE A 302 -28.33 -28.50 8.95
N LYS A 303 -28.55 -29.61 9.64
CA LYS A 303 -27.71 -30.80 9.55
C LYS A 303 -28.40 -31.81 8.67
N PRO A 304 -27.73 -32.39 7.64
CA PRO A 304 -28.38 -33.24 6.64
C PRO A 304 -28.85 -34.62 7.15
N GLU A 305 -28.58 -35.00 8.39
CA GLU A 305 -28.69 -36.41 8.79
C GLU A 305 -29.52 -36.76 10.07
N ALA A 306 -30.18 -35.80 10.74
CA ALA A 306 -31.06 -36.13 11.84
C ALA A 306 -32.19 -35.10 11.99
N LEU A 307 -33.45 -35.56 12.06
CA LEU A 307 -34.56 -34.82 12.63
C LEU A 307 -34.27 -34.62 14.12
N GLU A 308 -33.87 -33.43 14.53
CA GLU A 308 -33.61 -33.09 15.93
C GLU A 308 -34.89 -32.60 16.60
N GLU A 309 -34.94 -32.66 17.95
CA GLU A 309 -36.08 -32.22 18.75
C GLU A 309 -36.60 -30.81 18.42
N GLU A 310 -35.78 -29.99 17.78
CA GLU A 310 -36.05 -28.60 17.36
C GLU A 310 -36.95 -28.50 16.12
N ASP A 311 -36.87 -29.44 15.17
CA ASP A 311 -37.82 -29.53 14.04
C ASP A 311 -39.24 -29.82 14.53
N ILE A 312 -39.34 -30.43 15.71
CA ILE A 312 -40.62 -30.74 16.37
C ILE A 312 -41.18 -29.47 17.05
N GLU A 313 -40.32 -28.61 17.59
CA GLU A 313 -40.73 -27.33 18.20
C GLU A 313 -41.25 -26.35 17.16
N GLU A 314 -40.67 -26.30 15.94
CA GLU A 314 -41.19 -25.54 14.80
C GLU A 314 -42.59 -25.97 14.37
N MET A 315 -42.85 -27.27 14.39
CA MET A 315 -44.21 -27.82 14.07
C MET A 315 -45.25 -27.53 15.18
N ILE A 316 -44.80 -27.31 16.40
CA ILE A 316 -45.68 -27.07 17.56
C ILE A 316 -45.99 -25.58 17.74
N HIS A 317 -45.06 -24.68 17.38
CA HIS A 317 -45.19 -23.23 17.56
C HIS A 317 -44.87 -22.43 16.26
N PRO A 318 -45.66 -22.55 15.20
CA PRO A 318 -45.42 -21.89 13.92
C PRO A 318 -45.40 -20.34 14.05
N GLU A 319 -46.17 -19.77 14.99
CA GLU A 319 -46.19 -18.30 15.20
C GLU A 319 -44.86 -17.75 15.75
N GLU A 320 -44.15 -18.53 16.57
CA GLU A 320 -42.82 -18.13 17.08
C GLU A 320 -41.74 -18.22 15.99
N PHE A 321 -41.88 -19.16 15.07
CA PHE A 321 -41.02 -19.29 13.92
C PHE A 321 -41.18 -18.11 12.95
N ASP A 322 -42.44 -17.78 12.62
CA ASP A 322 -42.75 -16.63 11.77
C ASP A 322 -42.23 -15.31 12.37
N ASP A 323 -42.36 -15.11 13.68
CA ASP A 323 -41.86 -13.95 14.41
C ASP A 323 -40.31 -13.86 14.37
N LYS A 324 -39.61 -15.00 14.52
CA LYS A 324 -38.15 -15.08 14.38
C LYS A 324 -37.69 -14.79 12.97
N MET A 325 -38.37 -15.35 11.97
CA MET A 325 -38.08 -15.10 10.55
C MET A 325 -38.27 -13.62 10.21
N GLN A 326 -39.36 -13.00 10.63
CA GLN A 326 -39.62 -11.60 10.41
C GLN A 326 -38.53 -10.72 11.04
N LYS A 327 -38.11 -10.97 12.28
CA LYS A 327 -37.04 -10.25 12.95
C LYS A 327 -35.69 -10.41 12.24
N MET A 328 -35.42 -11.60 11.71
CA MET A 328 -34.20 -11.83 10.92
C MET A 328 -34.26 -11.05 9.61
N GLU A 329 -35.40 -11.07 8.90
CA GLU A 329 -35.59 -10.27 7.67
C GLU A 329 -35.44 -8.76 7.92
N GLU A 330 -35.98 -8.24 9.03
CA GLU A 330 -35.82 -6.84 9.45
C GLU A 330 -34.35 -6.52 9.72
N SER A 331 -33.58 -7.44 10.30
CA SER A 331 -32.16 -7.25 10.56
C SER A 331 -31.33 -7.27 9.28
N PHE A 332 -31.65 -8.15 8.34
CA PHE A 332 -31.07 -8.11 6.98
C PHE A 332 -31.47 -6.84 6.22
N GLY A 333 -32.73 -6.42 6.33
CA GLY A 333 -33.21 -5.16 5.75
C GLY A 333 -32.41 -3.96 6.25
N ARG A 334 -32.15 -3.87 7.56
CA ARG A 334 -31.28 -2.83 8.14
C ARG A 334 -29.87 -2.85 7.56
N MET A 335 -29.28 -4.05 7.35
CA MET A 335 -27.96 -4.21 6.77
C MET A 335 -27.91 -3.74 5.30
N VAL A 336 -28.95 -4.11 4.53
CA VAL A 336 -29.09 -3.65 3.13
C VAL A 336 -29.27 -2.13 3.06
N ASP A 337 -30.05 -1.53 3.96
CA ASP A 337 -30.24 -0.09 4.00
C ASP A 337 -28.95 0.66 4.39
N MET A 338 -28.16 0.12 5.33
CA MET A 338 -26.83 0.64 5.61
C MET A 338 -25.92 0.59 4.39
N GLN A 339 -25.92 -0.52 3.64
CA GLN A 339 -25.16 -0.65 2.40
C GLN A 339 -25.58 0.38 1.35
N LYS A 340 -26.89 0.60 1.15
CA LYS A 340 -27.42 1.63 0.25
C LYS A 340 -27.02 3.06 0.65
N GLN A 341 -26.79 3.29 1.93
CA GLN A 341 -26.30 4.56 2.47
C GLN A 341 -24.77 4.72 2.38
N GLY A 342 -24.07 3.75 1.78
CA GLY A 342 -22.63 3.78 1.55
C GLY A 342 -21.78 3.13 2.65
N SER A 343 -22.39 2.47 3.65
CA SER A 343 -21.64 1.74 4.68
C SER A 343 -21.01 0.47 4.10
N ASP A 344 -19.75 0.21 4.43
CA ASP A 344 -19.08 -1.05 4.14
C ASP A 344 -19.51 -2.13 5.15
N VAL A 345 -20.57 -2.86 4.83
CA VAL A 345 -21.12 -3.91 5.68
C VAL A 345 -20.20 -5.14 5.82
N PHE A 346 -19.22 -5.28 4.93
CA PHE A 346 -18.27 -6.38 4.92
C PHE A 346 -17.01 -6.13 5.75
N PHE A 347 -16.72 -4.86 6.08
CA PHE A 347 -15.49 -4.48 6.79
C PHE A 347 -15.30 -5.24 8.10
N GLY A 348 -16.36 -5.39 8.89
CA GLY A 348 -16.31 -6.13 10.16
C GLY A 348 -15.92 -7.59 9.97
N GLY A 349 -16.45 -8.27 8.93
CA GLY A 349 -16.07 -9.63 8.54
C GLY A 349 -14.62 -9.67 8.04
N PHE A 350 -14.26 -8.76 7.16
CA PHE A 350 -12.90 -8.66 6.61
C PHE A 350 -11.85 -8.46 7.72
N SER A 351 -12.14 -7.64 8.73
CA SER A 351 -11.23 -7.42 9.86
C SER A 351 -10.95 -8.68 10.69
N GLN A 352 -11.84 -9.68 10.66
CA GLN A 352 -11.64 -10.98 11.30
C GLN A 352 -10.76 -11.93 10.45
N MET A 353 -10.69 -11.71 9.14
CA MET A 353 -9.90 -12.55 8.21
C MET A 353 -8.39 -12.47 8.49
N LYS A 354 -7.90 -11.43 9.17
CA LYS A 354 -6.50 -11.31 9.61
C LYS A 354 -5.97 -12.48 10.44
N ARG A 355 -6.86 -13.35 10.95
CA ARG A 355 -6.52 -14.56 11.71
C ARG A 355 -6.13 -15.74 10.82
N PHE A 356 -6.47 -15.71 9.54
CA PHE A 356 -6.13 -16.76 8.59
C PHE A 356 -4.69 -16.61 8.11
N ASP A 357 -4.00 -17.74 7.93
CA ASP A 357 -2.60 -17.79 7.49
C ASP A 357 -2.38 -17.07 6.16
N PHE A 358 -3.36 -17.08 5.27
CA PHE A 358 -3.34 -16.32 4.02
C PHE A 358 -3.00 -14.85 4.21
N PHE A 359 -3.53 -14.20 5.25
CA PHE A 359 -3.31 -12.78 5.51
C PHE A 359 -2.06 -12.47 6.35
N ARG A 360 -1.18 -13.46 6.59
CA ARG A 360 0.15 -13.22 7.18
C ARG A 360 1.03 -12.41 6.25
N ASP A 361 0.97 -12.71 4.95
CA ASP A 361 1.67 -11.95 3.94
C ASP A 361 0.89 -10.67 3.64
N MET A 362 1.57 -9.51 3.77
CA MET A 362 0.92 -8.22 3.59
C MET A 362 0.41 -8.03 2.17
N SER A 363 1.10 -8.57 1.16
CA SER A 363 0.67 -8.55 -0.24
C SER A 363 -0.73 -9.14 -0.43
N ASN A 364 -1.09 -10.17 0.33
CA ASN A 364 -2.37 -10.86 0.21
C ASN A 364 -3.59 -10.01 0.61
N TRP A 365 -3.39 -8.93 1.38
CA TRP A 365 -4.44 -7.96 1.69
C TRP A 365 -4.88 -7.13 0.48
N PHE A 366 -4.06 -7.10 -0.57
CA PHE A 366 -4.25 -6.31 -1.78
C PHE A 366 -4.54 -7.15 -3.03
N VAL A 367 -4.56 -8.48 -2.88
CA VAL A 367 -4.97 -9.38 -3.96
C VAL A 367 -6.45 -9.10 -4.27
N PRO A 368 -6.82 -8.82 -5.54
CA PRO A 368 -8.23 -8.88 -5.95
C PRO A 368 -8.79 -10.25 -5.58
N PHE A 369 -10.05 -10.30 -5.16
CA PHE A 369 -10.68 -11.56 -4.73
C PHE A 369 -10.59 -12.59 -5.86
N PHE A 370 -9.64 -13.52 -5.73
CA PHE A 370 -9.26 -14.46 -6.77
C PHE A 370 -9.36 -15.89 -6.22
N ILE A 371 -10.45 -16.56 -6.57
CA ILE A 371 -10.80 -17.90 -6.03
C ILE A 371 -9.76 -18.97 -6.39
N ASP A 372 -8.99 -18.77 -7.47
CA ASP A 372 -7.95 -19.70 -7.91
C ASP A 372 -6.57 -19.44 -7.27
N HIS A 373 -6.48 -18.50 -6.29
CA HIS A 373 -5.24 -18.26 -5.55
C HIS A 373 -4.77 -19.56 -4.88
N PRO A 374 -3.48 -19.97 -5.03
CA PRO A 374 -2.99 -21.27 -4.55
C PRO A 374 -3.26 -21.55 -3.08
N GLN A 375 -3.16 -20.53 -2.23
CA GLN A 375 -3.43 -20.63 -0.79
C GLN A 375 -4.93 -20.76 -0.46
N LEU A 376 -5.82 -20.40 -1.40
CA LEU A 376 -7.28 -20.55 -1.24
C LEU A 376 -7.83 -21.85 -1.82
N GLN A 377 -7.02 -22.67 -2.49
CA GLN A 377 -7.48 -23.92 -3.11
C GLN A 377 -8.01 -24.92 -2.08
N SER A 378 -7.52 -24.91 -0.85
CA SER A 378 -8.08 -25.73 0.24
C SER A 378 -9.50 -25.32 0.61
N PHE A 379 -9.84 -24.03 0.50
CA PHE A 379 -11.21 -23.54 0.71
C PHE A 379 -12.12 -23.90 -0.47
N LYS A 380 -11.63 -23.79 -1.71
CA LYS A 380 -12.37 -24.22 -2.90
C LYS A 380 -12.77 -25.69 -2.81
N ALA A 381 -11.83 -26.55 -2.47
CA ALA A 381 -12.11 -27.99 -2.29
C ALA A 381 -13.11 -28.31 -1.14
N ALA A 382 -13.27 -27.40 -0.17
CA ALA A 382 -14.27 -27.51 0.88
C ALA A 382 -15.64 -26.97 0.45
N CYS A 383 -15.69 -25.99 -0.46
CA CYS A 383 -16.94 -25.43 -0.99
C CYS A 383 -17.55 -26.29 -2.11
N ASP A 384 -16.73 -27.07 -2.83
CA ASP A 384 -17.17 -27.96 -3.91
C ASP A 384 -17.70 -29.32 -3.41
N LYS A 385 -17.69 -29.54 -2.09
CA LYS A 385 -18.30 -30.72 -1.40
C LYS A 385 -19.61 -30.35 -0.78
#